data_58d2e2f0d0b4f5fc94fa1b53bd9b44dd
#
_entry.id   58d2e2f0d0b4f5fc94fa1b53bd9b44dd
#
_cell.length_a   1.000
_cell.length_b   1.000
_cell.length_c   1.000
_cell.angle_alpha   90.00
_cell.angle_beta   90.00
_cell.angle_gamma   90.00
#
_symmetry.space_group_name_H-M   'P 1'
#
loop_
_entity.id
_entity.type
_entity.pdbx_description
1 polymer ?
#
loop_
_entity_poly.entity_id
_entity_poly.type
_entity_poly.pdbx_seq_one_letter_code
_entity_poly.pdbx_strand_id
1 'polypeptide(L)'
;MPPMGTMKLGRSRSFSAARKLVAFAAASFAAMLILAAPASAQKLVTIDASSDYVDPSNQHLAGPVTENMGPHPGKLMANVLLPDGYTPKKRYPLLLLLHGSGERFDSWADPLLGDIRNTAKDLNAVIVMPEGAQGFYTDWWNEGERSGPAWEDYIRESLLPMIQSRFSIRPERRYHAIAGFSMGGYGTWLTASQLPGFFGTAVPLSAFASIRTFESTLAFATAAGGTPYAQVYGDPTGFYAEGHDPIALGPNLAFTNLDVFTGDGEPDPEVRPQNDPSNPGYVTDGDGVSLYLESVLKTQNDAAVAAMEASGNKNVDYTVHKGSHDWEFWRPDLKAAIAKGLFRPTPARPANWSYRTAASEGQAWDIYFNFSPAPTAVTTFKRTGNRLKVTGEGEMTIFDGNGCSFSADLPFTRTLSEKPCRSLKLQAKGGGLRKGRTGTITVTVKGMNYTGVTKPVDAVKVEAGGASAITAYNGKATLKVKPKQSGKLTVKVAKDGFRPASAKLNVRK
;
A
#
# COMPACT_ATOMS: atom_id res chain seq x y z
N MET A 1 -36.10 80.48 10.85
CA MET A 1 -36.65 81.44 11.88
C MET A 1 -37.67 80.70 12.68
N PRO A 2 -37.72 81.01 13.93
CA PRO A 2 -37.13 80.32 15.12
C PRO A 2 -38.27 79.91 16.07
N PRO A 3 -38.12 79.68 17.36
CA PRO A 3 -36.93 79.48 18.21
C PRO A 3 -37.09 78.40 19.29
N MET A 4 -36.00 78.15 19.90
CA MET A 4 -35.69 77.70 21.27
C MET A 4 -36.78 77.44 22.29
N GLY A 5 -36.57 76.44 23.09
CA GLY A 5 -37.15 76.23 24.39
C GLY A 5 -36.29 75.27 25.27
N THR A 6 -35.55 75.90 26.17
CA THR A 6 -34.75 75.29 27.22
C THR A 6 -35.64 74.82 28.37
N MET A 7 -35.36 73.62 28.99
CA MET A 7 -35.65 73.46 30.39
C MET A 7 -34.80 72.42 31.10
N LYS A 8 -34.48 72.72 32.31
CA LYS A 8 -33.47 72.31 33.26
C LYS A 8 -33.73 70.97 33.94
N LEU A 9 -32.62 70.28 34.22
CA LEU A 9 -32.18 69.58 35.46
C LEU A 9 -33.21 68.93 36.40
N GLY A 10 -33.04 67.57 36.58
CA GLY A 10 -33.46 66.85 37.75
C GLY A 10 -32.49 65.71 38.04
N ARG A 11 -31.69 65.82 39.10
CA ARG A 11 -30.80 64.76 39.64
C ARG A 11 -31.63 63.73 40.40
N SER A 12 -31.37 62.43 40.23
CA SER A 12 -31.25 61.51 41.38
C SER A 12 -30.66 60.13 40.96
N ARG A 13 -29.64 59.77 41.58
CA ARG A 13 -29.09 58.52 42.10
C ARG A 13 -29.79 57.21 41.69
N SER A 14 -29.09 56.34 40.97
CA SER A 14 -28.80 54.95 41.37
C SER A 14 -28.15 54.16 40.16
N PHE A 15 -26.85 54.15 40.09
CA PHE A 15 -26.06 53.31 39.20
C PHE A 15 -24.96 52.61 40.02
N SER A 16 -25.34 51.50 40.71
CA SER A 16 -24.34 50.68 41.42
C SER A 16 -24.57 49.15 41.31
N ALA A 17 -25.61 48.67 40.63
CA ALA A 17 -25.87 47.23 40.51
C ALA A 17 -25.60 46.62 39.11
N ALA A 18 -25.49 47.43 38.05
CA ALA A 18 -25.35 46.93 36.69
C ALA A 18 -23.88 46.67 36.25
N ARG A 19 -22.90 47.16 36.99
CA ARG A 19 -21.47 46.94 36.64
C ARG A 19 -20.85 45.63 37.09
N LYS A 20 -21.47 44.88 37.98
CA LYS A 20 -20.96 43.55 38.45
C LYS A 20 -21.45 42.36 37.66
N LEU A 21 -22.54 42.50 36.89
CA LEU A 21 -23.07 41.39 36.06
C LEU A 21 -22.44 41.31 34.67
N VAL A 22 -21.93 42.43 34.12
CA VAL A 22 -21.29 42.45 32.80
C VAL A 22 -19.83 41.95 32.86
N ALA A 23 -19.17 42.07 34.01
CA ALA A 23 -17.80 41.53 34.15
C ALA A 23 -17.73 39.99 34.28
N PHE A 24 -18.83 39.35 34.75
CA PHE A 24 -18.88 37.90 34.90
C PHE A 24 -19.27 37.19 33.58
N ALA A 25 -20.03 37.80 32.70
CA ALA A 25 -20.38 37.26 31.38
C ALA A 25 -19.21 37.36 30.37
N ALA A 26 -18.35 38.37 30.49
CA ALA A 26 -17.18 38.53 29.61
C ALA A 26 -16.04 37.56 29.99
N ALA A 27 -15.90 37.16 31.27
CA ALA A 27 -14.89 36.20 31.68
C ALA A 27 -15.26 34.75 31.36
N SER A 28 -16.55 34.43 31.20
CA SER A 28 -17.01 33.09 30.81
C SER A 28 -16.98 32.83 29.30
N PHE A 29 -16.95 33.90 28.46
CA PHE A 29 -16.81 33.76 27.01
C PHE A 29 -15.35 33.77 26.52
N ALA A 30 -14.41 34.24 27.33
CA ALA A 30 -12.99 34.23 27.00
C ALA A 30 -12.29 32.88 27.31
N ALA A 31 -12.94 32.00 28.05
CA ALA A 31 -12.39 30.68 28.43
C ALA A 31 -12.78 29.53 27.48
N MET A 32 -13.54 29.79 26.41
CA MET A 32 -13.96 28.78 25.40
C MET A 32 -13.41 29.02 23.99
N LEU A 33 -12.45 29.91 23.84
CA LEU A 33 -11.53 29.88 22.70
C LEU A 33 -10.34 28.97 23.06
N ILE A 34 -10.62 27.69 23.28
CA ILE A 34 -9.62 26.67 23.05
C ILE A 34 -9.29 26.80 21.57
N LEU A 35 -8.16 27.40 21.28
CA LEU A 35 -7.49 27.38 19.99
C LEU A 35 -7.48 25.93 19.52
N ALA A 36 -8.46 25.53 18.72
CA ALA A 36 -8.30 24.41 17.82
C ALA A 36 -7.07 24.80 16.97
N ALA A 37 -5.93 24.19 17.26
CA ALA A 37 -4.79 24.29 16.36
C ALA A 37 -5.33 24.00 14.96
N PRO A 38 -5.00 24.82 13.93
CA PRO A 38 -5.50 24.59 12.60
C PRO A 38 -5.19 23.12 12.28
N ALA A 39 -6.21 22.37 11.91
CA ALA A 39 -6.01 21.00 11.44
C ALA A 39 -4.97 21.10 10.33
N SER A 40 -3.82 20.48 10.53
CA SER A 40 -2.74 20.51 9.55
C SER A 40 -3.29 19.88 8.29
N ALA A 41 -3.44 20.64 7.22
CA ALA A 41 -3.93 20.17 5.93
C ALA A 41 -3.06 19.00 5.41
N GLN A 42 -3.63 18.19 4.52
CA GLN A 42 -2.91 17.14 3.82
C GLN A 42 -1.57 17.64 3.28
N LYS A 43 -0.50 16.89 3.49
CA LYS A 43 0.84 17.28 3.05
C LYS A 43 1.35 16.33 1.97
N LEU A 44 1.59 16.85 0.78
CA LEU A 44 2.29 16.15 -0.29
C LEU A 44 3.80 16.28 -0.06
N VAL A 45 4.51 15.15 -0.11
CA VAL A 45 5.97 15.06 0.02
C VAL A 45 6.51 14.24 -1.13
N THR A 46 7.42 14.79 -1.91
CA THR A 46 8.14 14.05 -2.96
C THR A 46 9.42 13.45 -2.36
N ILE A 47 9.65 12.18 -2.61
CA ILE A 47 10.81 11.45 -2.11
C ILE A 47 11.59 10.79 -3.24
N ASP A 48 12.90 10.69 -3.08
CA ASP A 48 13.76 9.86 -3.90
C ASP A 48 13.53 8.39 -3.49
N ALA A 49 13.03 7.59 -4.43
CA ALA A 49 12.73 6.18 -4.30
C ALA A 49 13.61 5.31 -5.21
N SER A 50 14.72 5.88 -5.71
CA SER A 50 15.70 5.16 -6.56
C SER A 50 16.19 3.87 -5.92
N SER A 51 16.46 2.87 -6.75
CA SER A 51 16.78 1.51 -6.35
C SER A 51 17.66 0.82 -7.39
N ASP A 52 18.49 -0.12 -6.94
CA ASP A 52 19.33 -0.94 -7.82
C ASP A 52 18.52 -1.95 -8.65
N TYR A 53 17.24 -2.19 -8.31
CA TYR A 53 16.34 -3.08 -9.07
C TYR A 53 15.89 -2.48 -10.40
N VAL A 54 15.83 -1.15 -10.45
CA VAL A 54 15.42 -0.41 -11.64
C VAL A 54 16.40 0.76 -11.83
N ASP A 55 17.25 0.64 -12.84
CA ASP A 55 18.19 1.69 -13.20
C ASP A 55 17.55 2.67 -14.18
N PRO A 56 17.26 3.92 -13.76
CA PRO A 56 16.67 4.93 -14.63
C PRO A 56 17.59 5.36 -15.78
N SER A 57 18.89 5.05 -15.74
CA SER A 57 19.81 5.23 -16.85
C SER A 57 19.77 4.10 -17.89
N ASN A 58 19.06 2.99 -17.57
CA ASN A 58 18.90 1.87 -18.48
C ASN A 58 17.97 2.25 -19.63
N GLN A 59 18.44 2.13 -20.87
CA GLN A 59 17.67 2.47 -22.09
C GLN A 59 16.34 1.69 -22.24
N HIS A 60 16.17 0.56 -21.54
CA HIS A 60 14.92 -0.21 -21.52
C HIS A 60 13.84 0.41 -20.60
N LEU A 61 14.23 1.36 -19.71
CA LEU A 61 13.30 2.26 -19.04
C LEU A 61 12.98 3.47 -19.90
N ALA A 62 13.77 3.64 -20.93
CA ALA A 62 13.77 4.76 -21.83
C ALA A 62 12.70 4.62 -22.92
N GLY A 63 11.49 4.75 -22.53
CA GLY A 63 10.52 5.41 -23.38
C GLY A 63 10.64 6.94 -23.14
N PRO A 64 9.70 7.73 -23.67
CA PRO A 64 9.63 9.18 -23.41
C PRO A 64 9.69 9.58 -21.93
N VAL A 65 9.57 8.62 -21.01
CA VAL A 65 9.59 8.79 -19.56
C VAL A 65 10.94 9.23 -19.01
N THR A 66 12.10 8.78 -19.58
CA THR A 66 13.42 9.22 -19.10
C THR A 66 13.72 10.66 -19.46
N GLU A 67 13.21 11.15 -20.59
CA GLU A 67 13.29 12.55 -20.99
C GLU A 67 12.34 13.42 -20.15
N ASN A 68 11.22 12.86 -19.66
CA ASN A 68 10.18 13.54 -18.92
C ASN A 68 10.19 13.29 -17.40
N MET A 69 11.26 12.77 -16.80
CA MET A 69 11.37 12.63 -15.33
C MET A 69 11.36 13.98 -14.58
N GLY A 70 10.97 15.07 -15.27
CA GLY A 70 10.83 16.40 -14.73
C GLY A 70 12.12 16.94 -14.13
N PRO A 71 12.08 17.65 -13.00
CA PRO A 71 13.27 18.24 -12.39
C PRO A 71 14.20 17.20 -11.71
N HIS A 72 13.97 15.90 -11.89
CA HIS A 72 14.72 14.83 -11.21
C HIS A 72 15.29 13.80 -12.19
N PRO A 73 16.12 14.20 -13.16
CA PRO A 73 16.66 13.27 -14.17
C PRO A 73 17.48 12.15 -13.50
N GLY A 74 17.32 10.93 -14.00
CA GLY A 74 18.04 9.75 -13.51
C GLY A 74 17.62 9.24 -12.12
N LYS A 75 16.44 9.66 -11.62
CA LYS A 75 15.93 9.22 -10.32
C LYS A 75 14.50 8.69 -10.43
N LEU A 76 14.22 7.61 -9.71
CA LEU A 76 12.86 7.18 -9.45
C LEU A 76 12.29 8.02 -8.30
N MET A 77 11.23 8.74 -8.57
CA MET A 77 10.56 9.56 -7.56
C MET A 77 9.27 8.89 -7.09
N ALA A 78 8.81 9.26 -5.92
CA ALA A 78 7.48 8.93 -5.44
C ALA A 78 6.87 10.13 -4.72
N ASN A 79 5.60 10.40 -4.99
CA ASN A 79 4.82 11.32 -4.19
C ASN A 79 4.16 10.57 -3.04
N VAL A 80 4.17 11.17 -1.86
CA VAL A 80 3.51 10.65 -0.66
C VAL A 80 2.57 11.69 -0.11
N LEU A 81 1.27 11.42 -0.16
CA LEU A 81 0.25 12.28 0.46
C LEU A 81 0.01 11.79 1.89
N LEU A 82 0.35 12.65 2.84
CA LEU A 82 0.11 12.42 4.26
C LEU A 82 -1.29 12.94 4.63
N PRO A 83 -2.07 12.19 5.44
CA PRO A 83 -3.41 12.62 5.84
C PRO A 83 -3.38 13.84 6.76
N ASP A 84 -4.51 14.49 6.92
CA ASP A 84 -4.68 15.60 7.85
C ASP A 84 -4.21 15.24 9.25
N GLY A 85 -3.44 16.13 9.86
CA GLY A 85 -2.92 15.93 11.21
C GLY A 85 -1.96 14.75 11.35
N TYR A 86 -1.28 14.36 10.26
CA TYR A 86 -0.27 13.29 10.33
C TYR A 86 0.76 13.53 11.43
N THR A 87 1.05 12.49 12.19
CA THR A 87 2.12 12.49 13.20
C THR A 87 2.83 11.13 13.21
N PRO A 88 4.16 11.09 13.34
CA PRO A 88 4.90 9.83 13.40
C PRO A 88 4.61 8.99 14.67
N LYS A 89 3.84 9.53 15.62
CA LYS A 89 3.41 8.82 16.83
C LYS A 89 2.18 7.95 16.65
N LYS A 90 1.41 8.17 15.57
CA LYS A 90 0.20 7.41 15.19
C LYS A 90 0.50 6.59 13.95
N ARG A 91 -0.06 5.39 13.84
CA ARG A 91 0.07 4.55 12.65
C ARG A 91 -1.14 4.72 11.75
N TYR A 92 -0.89 4.75 10.45
CA TYR A 92 -1.88 5.00 9.40
C TYR A 92 -1.98 3.82 8.44
N PRO A 93 -3.15 3.57 7.84
CA PRO A 93 -3.26 2.68 6.70
C PRO A 93 -2.38 3.17 5.53
N LEU A 94 -2.10 2.27 4.59
CA LEU A 94 -1.35 2.52 3.36
C LEU A 94 -2.25 2.30 2.14
N LEU A 95 -2.25 3.24 1.21
CA LEU A 95 -2.70 3.06 -0.16
C LEU A 95 -1.49 3.23 -1.09
N LEU A 96 -1.13 2.18 -1.81
CA LEU A 96 -0.22 2.26 -2.95
C LEU A 96 -1.04 2.56 -4.18
N LEU A 97 -0.74 3.65 -4.91
CA LEU A 97 -1.55 4.16 -6.01
C LEU A 97 -0.70 4.29 -7.27
N LEU A 98 -0.97 3.45 -8.25
CA LEU A 98 -0.18 3.26 -9.46
C LEU A 98 -0.74 4.08 -10.63
N HIS A 99 0.15 4.68 -11.43
CA HIS A 99 -0.23 5.43 -12.64
C HIS A 99 -0.32 4.54 -13.88
N GLY A 100 -0.92 5.03 -14.94
CA GLY A 100 -1.02 4.36 -16.24
C GLY A 100 0.19 4.56 -17.14
N SER A 101 0.16 3.95 -18.33
CA SER A 101 1.18 4.12 -19.35
C SER A 101 1.19 5.58 -19.87
N GLY A 102 2.37 6.12 -20.11
CA GLY A 102 2.54 7.52 -20.50
C GLY A 102 2.43 8.53 -19.36
N GLU A 103 2.03 8.09 -18.19
CA GLU A 103 1.88 8.86 -16.97
C GLU A 103 3.12 8.73 -16.07
N ARG A 104 3.10 9.42 -14.89
CA ARG A 104 4.24 9.45 -13.96
C ARG A 104 3.78 9.46 -12.50
N PHE A 105 4.75 9.42 -11.59
CA PHE A 105 4.54 9.49 -10.13
C PHE A 105 3.73 10.72 -9.66
N ASP A 106 3.68 11.79 -10.45
CA ASP A 106 2.98 13.04 -10.12
C ASP A 106 1.58 13.16 -10.73
N SER A 107 1.19 12.29 -11.69
CA SER A 107 -0.09 12.37 -12.39
C SER A 107 -1.30 12.29 -11.46
N TRP A 108 -1.29 11.41 -10.46
CA TRP A 108 -2.35 11.37 -9.46
C TRP A 108 -2.41 12.65 -8.61
N ALA A 109 -1.29 13.34 -8.44
CA ALA A 109 -1.22 14.57 -7.65
C ALA A 109 -1.54 15.84 -8.46
N ASP A 110 -1.54 15.75 -9.78
CA ASP A 110 -1.88 16.84 -10.67
C ASP A 110 -3.38 17.18 -10.54
N PRO A 111 -3.74 18.46 -10.28
CA PRO A 111 -5.13 18.89 -10.16
C PRO A 111 -5.97 18.71 -11.44
N LEU A 112 -5.34 18.69 -12.62
CA LEU A 112 -6.03 18.50 -13.89
C LEU A 112 -6.24 17.00 -14.22
N LEU A 113 -5.43 16.11 -13.62
CA LEU A 113 -5.48 14.67 -13.83
C LEU A 113 -6.14 13.96 -12.64
N GLY A 114 -5.35 13.41 -11.72
CA GLY A 114 -5.84 12.61 -10.62
C GLY A 114 -6.48 13.38 -9.46
N ASP A 115 -6.07 14.62 -9.25
CA ASP A 115 -6.53 15.51 -8.17
C ASP A 115 -6.69 14.78 -6.82
N ILE A 116 -5.67 14.00 -6.45
CA ILE A 116 -5.74 13.08 -5.32
C ILE A 116 -6.10 13.75 -4.00
N ARG A 117 -5.78 15.03 -3.85
CA ARG A 117 -6.14 15.79 -2.64
C ARG A 117 -7.66 15.89 -2.48
N ASN A 118 -8.40 16.12 -3.57
CA ASN A 118 -9.86 16.15 -3.58
C ASN A 118 -10.45 14.72 -3.68
N THR A 119 -9.88 13.89 -4.55
CA THR A 119 -10.35 12.52 -4.77
C THR A 119 -10.27 11.68 -3.48
N ALA A 120 -9.21 11.84 -2.69
CA ALA A 120 -8.99 11.09 -1.45
C ALA A 120 -9.05 11.98 -0.18
N LYS A 121 -9.77 13.12 -0.22
CA LYS A 121 -9.83 14.09 0.91
C LYS A 121 -10.30 13.46 2.22
N ASP A 122 -11.19 12.49 2.15
CA ASP A 122 -11.78 11.84 3.32
C ASP A 122 -11.02 10.58 3.77
N LEU A 123 -9.92 10.23 3.08
CA LEU A 123 -9.13 9.05 3.37
C LEU A 123 -8.03 9.33 4.39
N ASN A 124 -8.18 8.82 5.61
CA ASN A 124 -7.16 8.94 6.65
C ASN A 124 -6.08 7.86 6.51
N ALA A 125 -5.29 7.93 5.44
CA ALA A 125 -4.23 7.00 5.09
C ALA A 125 -2.99 7.72 4.55
N VAL A 126 -1.86 7.07 4.54
CA VAL A 126 -0.69 7.48 3.76
C VAL A 126 -0.88 6.93 2.34
N ILE A 127 -0.88 7.81 1.34
CA ILE A 127 -1.02 7.44 -0.07
C ILE A 127 0.34 7.59 -0.73
N VAL A 128 0.82 6.54 -1.38
CA VAL A 128 2.12 6.49 -2.06
C VAL A 128 1.90 6.32 -3.55
N MET A 129 2.40 7.23 -4.34
CA MET A 129 2.31 7.29 -5.78
C MET A 129 3.73 7.18 -6.36
N PRO A 130 4.22 5.98 -6.63
CA PRO A 130 5.57 5.77 -7.14
C PRO A 130 5.65 5.98 -8.65
N GLU A 131 6.87 6.24 -9.13
CA GLU A 131 7.20 6.10 -10.53
C GLU A 131 7.18 4.62 -10.94
N GLY A 132 6.59 4.33 -12.08
CA GLY A 132 6.49 3.01 -12.70
C GLY A 132 6.96 3.00 -14.15
N ALA A 133 7.33 4.17 -14.69
CA ALA A 133 7.69 4.37 -16.09
C ALA A 133 6.70 3.68 -17.04
N GLN A 134 7.18 2.99 -18.06
CA GLN A 134 6.39 2.08 -18.90
C GLN A 134 6.77 0.61 -18.62
N GLY A 135 7.15 0.33 -17.36
CA GLY A 135 7.66 -0.96 -16.93
C GLY A 135 6.60 -2.01 -16.65
N PHE A 136 5.31 -1.67 -16.74
CA PHE A 136 4.17 -2.55 -16.44
C PHE A 136 4.21 -3.14 -15.03
N TYR A 137 5.00 -2.55 -14.13
CA TYR A 137 5.15 -3.01 -12.75
C TYR A 137 5.55 -4.50 -12.63
N THR A 138 6.26 -5.02 -13.66
CA THR A 138 6.65 -6.43 -13.78
C THR A 138 8.16 -6.57 -13.95
N ASP A 139 8.72 -7.68 -13.52
CA ASP A 139 10.11 -8.02 -13.82
C ASP A 139 10.20 -8.51 -15.27
N TRP A 140 11.19 -8.00 -16.02
CA TRP A 140 11.27 -8.29 -17.44
C TRP A 140 11.98 -9.61 -17.73
N TRP A 141 11.44 -10.34 -18.72
CA TRP A 141 11.95 -11.63 -19.16
C TRP A 141 13.34 -11.57 -19.79
N ASN A 142 13.58 -10.62 -20.70
CA ASN A 142 14.82 -10.40 -21.41
C ASN A 142 15.45 -11.71 -21.92
N GLU A 143 14.74 -12.44 -22.79
CA GLU A 143 15.20 -13.71 -23.36
C GLU A 143 15.54 -14.80 -22.33
N GLY A 144 14.98 -14.72 -21.13
CA GLY A 144 15.22 -15.63 -20.03
C GLY A 144 16.34 -15.23 -19.08
N GLU A 145 17.08 -14.17 -19.40
CA GLU A 145 18.16 -13.66 -18.52
C GLU A 145 17.61 -13.03 -17.24
N ARG A 146 16.36 -12.50 -17.28
CA ARG A 146 15.74 -11.81 -16.14
C ARG A 146 16.63 -10.70 -15.57
N SER A 147 17.35 -10.01 -16.48
CA SER A 147 18.36 -9.02 -16.13
C SER A 147 17.78 -7.64 -15.77
N GLY A 148 16.46 -7.52 -15.65
CA GLY A 148 15.74 -6.28 -15.32
C GLY A 148 15.31 -5.51 -16.56
N PRO A 149 14.57 -4.40 -16.39
CA PRO A 149 14.20 -3.81 -15.09
C PRO A 149 13.32 -4.73 -14.24
N ALA A 150 13.54 -4.75 -12.92
CA ALA A 150 12.85 -5.63 -11.98
C ALA A 150 11.88 -4.82 -11.11
N TRP A 151 10.72 -4.48 -11.69
CA TRP A 151 9.72 -3.62 -11.03
C TRP A 151 8.96 -4.29 -9.90
N GLU A 152 8.74 -5.61 -9.95
CA GLU A 152 8.13 -6.36 -8.85
C GLU A 152 9.05 -6.37 -7.64
N ASP A 153 10.32 -6.66 -7.87
CA ASP A 153 11.37 -6.62 -6.84
C ASP A 153 11.57 -5.21 -6.30
N TYR A 154 11.54 -4.19 -7.16
CA TYR A 154 11.56 -2.79 -6.72
C TYR A 154 10.44 -2.48 -5.73
N ILE A 155 9.19 -2.84 -6.05
CA ILE A 155 8.06 -2.61 -5.15
C ILE A 155 8.24 -3.40 -3.85
N ARG A 156 8.58 -4.69 -3.95
CA ARG A 156 8.64 -5.62 -2.82
C ARG A 156 9.82 -5.37 -1.90
N GLU A 157 11.02 -5.22 -2.47
CA GLU A 157 12.29 -5.24 -1.71
C GLU A 157 12.85 -3.84 -1.44
N SER A 158 12.42 -2.82 -2.20
CA SER A 158 12.93 -1.45 -2.06
C SER A 158 11.84 -0.48 -1.62
N LEU A 159 10.79 -0.25 -2.41
CA LEU A 159 9.80 0.79 -2.17
C LEU A 159 9.01 0.54 -0.88
N LEU A 160 8.34 -0.60 -0.73
CA LEU A 160 7.51 -0.89 0.46
C LEU A 160 8.32 -0.87 1.76
N PRO A 161 9.53 -1.48 1.86
CA PRO A 161 10.39 -1.35 3.02
C PRO A 161 10.82 0.10 3.30
N MET A 162 11.13 0.88 2.27
CA MET A 162 11.47 2.29 2.41
C MET A 162 10.31 3.09 3.00
N ILE A 163 9.09 2.94 2.46
CA ILE A 163 7.87 3.61 2.96
C ILE A 163 7.60 3.24 4.41
N GLN A 164 7.66 1.96 4.76
CA GLN A 164 7.46 1.51 6.14
C GLN A 164 8.54 2.04 7.11
N SER A 165 9.75 2.29 6.62
CA SER A 165 10.84 2.85 7.43
C SER A 165 10.71 4.36 7.66
N ARG A 166 10.18 5.09 6.68
CA ARG A 166 10.06 6.56 6.70
C ARG A 166 8.76 7.06 7.30
N PHE A 167 7.68 6.28 7.13
CA PHE A 167 6.34 6.68 7.55
C PHE A 167 5.74 5.67 8.54
N SER A 168 4.85 6.15 9.39
CA SER A 168 4.21 5.34 10.44
C SER A 168 3.04 4.53 9.89
N ILE A 169 3.33 3.45 9.18
CA ILE A 169 2.34 2.56 8.57
C ILE A 169 1.86 1.49 9.58
N ARG A 170 0.58 1.12 9.50
CA ARG A 170 0.02 -0.02 10.24
C ARG A 170 0.56 -1.31 9.65
N PRO A 171 0.96 -2.29 10.48
CA PRO A 171 1.58 -3.53 9.97
C PRO A 171 0.57 -4.58 9.52
N GLU A 172 -0.72 -4.43 9.85
CA GLU A 172 -1.73 -5.47 9.58
C GLU A 172 -2.23 -5.39 8.14
N ARG A 173 -2.26 -6.52 7.46
CA ARG A 173 -2.68 -6.71 6.06
C ARG A 173 -3.93 -5.92 5.67
N ARG A 174 -4.97 -5.95 6.49
CA ARG A 174 -6.24 -5.24 6.21
C ARG A 174 -6.12 -3.72 6.06
N TYR A 175 -5.00 -3.14 6.47
CA TYR A 175 -4.72 -1.72 6.36
C TYR A 175 -3.81 -1.36 5.19
N HIS A 176 -3.57 -2.31 4.30
CA HIS A 176 -2.81 -2.09 3.08
C HIS A 176 -3.72 -2.31 1.88
N ALA A 177 -3.89 -1.28 1.09
CA ALA A 177 -4.62 -1.30 -0.17
C ALA A 177 -3.68 -0.91 -1.32
N ILE A 178 -4.00 -1.40 -2.50
CA ILE A 178 -3.37 -1.02 -3.76
C ILE A 178 -4.44 -0.66 -4.76
N ALA A 179 -4.21 0.39 -5.55
CA ALA A 179 -5.08 0.82 -6.64
C ALA A 179 -4.26 1.34 -7.79
N GLY A 180 -4.85 1.39 -8.99
CA GLY A 180 -4.22 1.97 -10.16
C GLY A 180 -5.08 1.78 -11.39
N PHE A 181 -4.83 2.57 -12.44
CA PHE A 181 -5.59 2.53 -13.67
C PHE A 181 -4.73 2.03 -14.84
N SER A 182 -5.36 1.43 -15.84
CA SER A 182 -4.71 1.00 -17.08
C SER A 182 -3.51 0.07 -16.80
N MET A 183 -2.30 0.44 -17.22
CA MET A 183 -1.05 -0.21 -16.82
C MET A 183 -0.91 -0.33 -15.30
N GLY A 184 -1.28 0.71 -14.54
CA GLY A 184 -1.29 0.68 -13.07
C GLY A 184 -2.40 -0.24 -12.51
N GLY A 185 -3.48 -0.42 -13.25
CA GLY A 185 -4.51 -1.41 -12.96
C GLY A 185 -3.96 -2.84 -13.09
N TYR A 186 -3.20 -3.11 -14.15
CA TYR A 186 -2.45 -4.37 -14.28
C TYR A 186 -1.46 -4.54 -13.11
N GLY A 187 -0.66 -3.50 -12.82
CA GLY A 187 0.24 -3.50 -11.67
C GLY A 187 -0.49 -3.77 -10.34
N THR A 188 -1.74 -3.30 -10.21
CA THR A 188 -2.60 -3.56 -9.05
C THR A 188 -2.96 -5.04 -8.95
N TRP A 189 -3.43 -5.66 -10.05
CA TRP A 189 -3.71 -7.09 -10.13
C TRP A 189 -2.47 -7.93 -9.81
N LEU A 190 -1.35 -7.66 -10.50
CA LEU A 190 -0.12 -8.42 -10.38
C LEU A 190 0.48 -8.30 -8.98
N THR A 191 0.71 -7.07 -8.50
CA THR A 191 1.36 -6.85 -7.19
C THR A 191 0.52 -7.42 -6.04
N ALA A 192 -0.81 -7.27 -6.09
CA ALA A 192 -1.69 -7.87 -5.07
C ALA A 192 -1.63 -9.41 -5.10
N SER A 193 -1.53 -10.03 -6.28
CA SER A 193 -1.41 -11.46 -6.44
C SER A 193 -0.04 -11.99 -6.02
N GLN A 194 1.03 -11.24 -6.25
CA GLN A 194 2.39 -11.57 -5.83
C GLN A 194 2.58 -11.41 -4.31
N LEU A 195 1.85 -10.48 -3.67
CA LEU A 195 1.95 -10.16 -2.25
C LEU A 195 0.62 -10.39 -1.50
N PRO A 196 0.01 -11.59 -1.58
CA PRO A 196 -1.30 -11.87 -0.97
C PRO A 196 -1.29 -11.73 0.56
N GLY A 197 -0.13 -11.86 1.19
CA GLY A 197 0.05 -11.65 2.63
C GLY A 197 0.19 -10.18 3.04
N PHE A 198 0.34 -9.26 2.08
CA PHE A 198 0.56 -7.84 2.36
C PHE A 198 -0.69 -7.00 2.06
N PHE A 199 -1.28 -7.09 0.87
CA PHE A 199 -2.45 -6.30 0.49
C PHE A 199 -3.77 -6.97 0.87
N GLY A 200 -4.61 -6.23 1.60
CA GLY A 200 -5.95 -6.67 1.99
C GLY A 200 -7.03 -6.31 0.98
N THR A 201 -6.79 -5.24 0.20
CA THR A 201 -7.72 -4.74 -0.82
C THR A 201 -6.94 -4.33 -2.07
N ALA A 202 -7.48 -4.66 -3.24
CA ALA A 202 -6.98 -4.22 -4.53
C ALA A 202 -8.13 -3.57 -5.33
N VAL A 203 -7.81 -2.45 -5.99
CA VAL A 203 -8.77 -1.64 -6.75
C VAL A 203 -8.20 -1.38 -8.15
N PRO A 204 -8.30 -2.34 -9.06
CA PRO A 204 -7.93 -2.14 -10.46
C PRO A 204 -9.00 -1.31 -11.17
N LEU A 205 -8.57 -0.24 -11.86
CA LEU A 205 -9.41 0.70 -12.60
C LEU A 205 -9.08 0.57 -14.09
N SER A 206 -10.05 0.27 -14.92
CA SER A 206 -9.85 0.09 -16.40
C SER A 206 -8.55 -0.66 -16.71
N ALA A 207 -8.37 -1.80 -16.04
CA ALA A 207 -7.08 -2.48 -15.95
C ALA A 207 -6.80 -3.40 -17.14
N PHE A 208 -5.54 -3.49 -17.56
CA PHE A 208 -5.09 -4.70 -18.24
C PHE A 208 -5.21 -5.88 -17.26
N ALA A 209 -6.02 -6.86 -17.57
CA ALA A 209 -6.28 -8.00 -16.69
C ALA A 209 -5.84 -9.34 -17.28
N SER A 210 -5.44 -9.36 -18.55
CA SER A 210 -4.73 -10.46 -19.19
C SER A 210 -3.67 -9.92 -20.12
N ILE A 211 -2.54 -10.61 -20.21
CA ILE A 211 -1.45 -10.28 -21.13
C ILE A 211 -1.25 -11.37 -22.20
N ARG A 212 -2.08 -12.43 -22.21
CA ARG A 212 -1.85 -13.64 -23.01
C ARG A 212 -2.78 -13.77 -24.23
N THR A 213 -3.75 -12.85 -24.41
CA THR A 213 -4.61 -12.83 -25.60
C THR A 213 -3.96 -12.03 -26.73
N PHE A 214 -4.40 -12.26 -27.98
CA PHE A 214 -3.92 -11.49 -29.12
C PHE A 214 -4.22 -10.00 -28.96
N GLU A 215 -5.43 -9.66 -28.53
CA GLU A 215 -5.87 -8.29 -28.28
C GLU A 215 -5.01 -7.63 -27.18
N SER A 216 -4.65 -8.39 -26.14
CA SER A 216 -3.78 -7.93 -25.08
C SER A 216 -2.36 -7.62 -25.58
N THR A 217 -1.80 -8.48 -26.45
CA THR A 217 -0.45 -8.25 -27.00
C THR A 217 -0.42 -7.03 -27.92
N LEU A 218 -1.50 -6.79 -28.68
CA LEU A 218 -1.64 -5.61 -29.53
C LEU A 218 -1.80 -4.33 -28.70
N ALA A 219 -2.68 -4.36 -27.72
CA ALA A 219 -2.89 -3.23 -26.80
C ALA A 219 -1.62 -2.91 -26.00
N PHE A 220 -0.88 -3.94 -25.57
CA PHE A 220 0.42 -3.79 -24.94
C PHE A 220 1.43 -3.07 -25.83
N ALA A 221 1.57 -3.48 -27.10
CA ALA A 221 2.51 -2.85 -28.03
C ALA A 221 2.25 -1.35 -28.20
N THR A 222 0.98 -0.93 -28.13
CA THR A 222 0.59 0.48 -28.18
C THR A 222 0.93 1.20 -26.85
N ALA A 223 0.62 0.60 -25.73
CA ALA A 223 0.80 1.18 -24.40
C ALA A 223 2.28 1.19 -23.96
N ALA A 224 3.10 0.24 -24.42
CA ALA A 224 4.49 0.07 -23.99
C ALA A 224 5.50 0.99 -24.69
N GLY A 225 5.04 1.98 -25.46
CA GLY A 225 5.93 2.94 -26.11
C GLY A 225 6.95 2.33 -27.06
N GLY A 226 6.61 1.21 -27.73
CA GLY A 226 7.47 0.50 -28.66
C GLY A 226 8.32 -0.62 -28.05
N THR A 227 8.23 -0.88 -26.76
CA THR A 227 8.89 -2.04 -26.14
C THR A 227 8.24 -3.35 -26.62
N PRO A 228 9.02 -4.31 -27.14
CA PRO A 228 8.46 -5.58 -27.59
C PRO A 228 7.87 -6.38 -26.44
N TYR A 229 6.67 -6.93 -26.62
CA TYR A 229 6.03 -7.82 -25.66
C TYR A 229 6.95 -8.96 -25.20
N ALA A 230 7.64 -9.61 -26.14
CA ALA A 230 8.53 -10.73 -25.88
C ALA A 230 9.72 -10.37 -24.98
N GLN A 231 10.13 -9.11 -24.94
CA GLN A 231 11.17 -8.63 -24.03
C GLN A 231 10.68 -8.59 -22.58
N VAL A 232 9.41 -8.25 -22.38
CA VAL A 232 8.81 -8.12 -21.04
C VAL A 232 8.34 -9.48 -20.54
N TYR A 233 7.60 -10.25 -21.35
CA TYR A 233 6.90 -11.46 -20.92
C TYR A 233 7.35 -12.75 -21.61
N GLY A 234 8.22 -12.66 -22.61
CA GLY A 234 8.58 -13.82 -23.44
C GLY A 234 7.45 -14.25 -24.38
N ASP A 235 7.29 -15.56 -24.56
CA ASP A 235 6.18 -16.13 -25.35
C ASP A 235 4.84 -16.00 -24.60
N PRO A 236 3.76 -15.48 -25.23
CA PRO A 236 2.44 -15.38 -24.59
C PRO A 236 1.87 -16.72 -24.10
N THR A 237 2.29 -17.84 -24.70
CA THR A 237 1.90 -19.20 -24.27
C THR A 237 2.85 -19.80 -23.26
N GLY A 238 3.99 -19.13 -22.99
CA GLY A 238 5.03 -19.58 -22.09
C GLY A 238 4.70 -19.42 -20.61
N PHE A 239 5.46 -20.13 -19.80
CA PHE A 239 5.26 -20.14 -18.34
C PHE A 239 5.49 -18.76 -17.70
N TYR A 240 6.39 -17.94 -18.28
CA TYR A 240 6.69 -16.64 -17.71
C TYR A 240 5.49 -15.71 -17.85
N ALA A 241 4.92 -15.62 -19.06
CA ALA A 241 3.69 -14.89 -19.31
C ALA A 241 2.53 -15.43 -18.44
N GLU A 242 2.39 -16.76 -18.29
CA GLU A 242 1.39 -17.35 -17.40
C GLU A 242 1.55 -16.94 -15.95
N GLY A 243 2.79 -16.88 -15.47
CA GLY A 243 3.10 -16.48 -14.08
C GLY A 243 2.96 -14.98 -13.82
N HIS A 244 2.69 -14.17 -14.85
CA HIS A 244 2.44 -12.72 -14.78
C HIS A 244 1.05 -12.33 -15.31
N ASP A 245 0.21 -13.32 -15.66
CA ASP A 245 -1.16 -13.08 -16.10
C ASP A 245 -2.13 -13.09 -14.92
N PRO A 246 -2.83 -11.98 -14.61
CA PRO A 246 -3.76 -11.89 -13.49
C PRO A 246 -4.83 -12.99 -13.48
N ILE A 247 -5.36 -13.37 -14.66
CA ILE A 247 -6.36 -14.45 -14.78
C ILE A 247 -5.77 -15.78 -14.30
N ALA A 248 -4.54 -16.11 -14.72
CA ALA A 248 -3.85 -17.32 -14.29
C ALA A 248 -3.48 -17.30 -12.81
N LEU A 249 -3.27 -16.11 -12.24
CA LEU A 249 -2.92 -15.89 -10.83
C LEU A 249 -4.15 -15.76 -9.91
N GLY A 250 -5.37 -15.94 -10.40
CA GLY A 250 -6.60 -15.81 -9.62
C GLY A 250 -6.59 -16.49 -8.25
N PRO A 251 -6.06 -17.73 -8.09
CA PRO A 251 -5.98 -18.38 -6.78
C PRO A 251 -5.21 -17.60 -5.71
N ASN A 252 -4.27 -16.74 -6.10
CA ASN A 252 -3.48 -15.91 -5.18
C ASN A 252 -4.34 -14.85 -4.48
N LEU A 253 -5.42 -14.42 -5.12
CA LEU A 253 -6.31 -13.36 -4.66
C LEU A 253 -7.56 -13.86 -3.92
N ALA A 254 -7.69 -15.15 -3.67
CA ALA A 254 -8.89 -15.77 -3.07
C ALA A 254 -9.34 -15.13 -1.73
N PHE A 255 -8.47 -14.40 -1.04
CA PHE A 255 -8.75 -13.76 0.25
C PHE A 255 -8.56 -12.23 0.21
N THR A 256 -8.45 -11.63 -0.98
CA THR A 256 -8.28 -10.18 -1.16
C THR A 256 -9.65 -9.56 -1.47
N ASN A 257 -9.97 -8.42 -0.85
CA ASN A 257 -11.12 -7.64 -1.28
C ASN A 257 -10.78 -7.01 -2.63
N LEU A 258 -11.63 -7.25 -3.62
CA LEU A 258 -11.45 -6.76 -4.99
C LEU A 258 -12.60 -5.80 -5.32
N ASP A 259 -12.29 -4.53 -5.55
CA ASP A 259 -13.20 -3.52 -6.06
C ASP A 259 -12.75 -3.15 -7.48
N VAL A 260 -13.35 -3.77 -8.48
CA VAL A 260 -12.96 -3.65 -9.89
C VAL A 260 -13.88 -2.64 -10.58
N PHE A 261 -13.31 -1.70 -11.31
CA PHE A 261 -14.06 -0.70 -12.05
C PHE A 261 -13.59 -0.66 -13.50
N THR A 262 -14.51 -0.49 -14.44
CA THR A 262 -14.22 -0.32 -15.87
C THR A 262 -15.37 0.36 -16.59
N GLY A 263 -15.07 1.15 -17.58
CA GLY A 263 -16.06 1.60 -18.55
C GLY A 263 -16.48 0.47 -19.50
N ASP A 264 -17.56 0.66 -20.21
CA ASP A 264 -18.05 -0.29 -21.23
C ASP A 264 -17.54 0.03 -22.65
N GLY A 265 -16.81 1.13 -22.82
CA GLY A 265 -16.38 1.62 -24.13
C GLY A 265 -17.47 2.38 -24.88
N GLU A 266 -18.60 2.68 -24.24
CA GLU A 266 -19.67 3.48 -24.82
C GLU A 266 -19.59 4.92 -24.27
N PRO A 267 -19.87 5.95 -25.09
CA PRO A 267 -19.87 7.33 -24.61
C PRO A 267 -20.85 7.55 -23.48
N ASP A 268 -20.42 8.25 -22.42
CA ASP A 268 -21.32 8.72 -21.39
C ASP A 268 -21.75 10.17 -21.71
N PRO A 269 -23.05 10.40 -22.01
CA PRO A 269 -23.52 11.74 -22.36
C PRO A 269 -23.52 12.72 -21.20
N GLU A 270 -23.38 12.25 -19.94
CA GLU A 270 -23.33 13.08 -18.75
C GLU A 270 -21.90 13.53 -18.42
N VAL A 271 -20.90 12.86 -18.95
CA VAL A 271 -19.50 13.18 -18.76
C VAL A 271 -18.94 13.84 -20.01
N ARG A 272 -18.37 15.04 -19.86
CA ARG A 272 -17.65 15.70 -20.96
C ARG A 272 -16.29 15.03 -21.13
N PRO A 273 -16.00 14.47 -22.31
CA PRO A 273 -14.68 13.89 -22.57
C PRO A 273 -13.58 14.93 -22.40
N GLN A 274 -12.37 14.52 -22.02
CA GLN A 274 -11.18 15.40 -22.05
C GLN A 274 -10.96 16.02 -23.44
N ASN A 275 -11.52 15.40 -24.48
CA ASN A 275 -11.47 15.83 -25.88
C ASN A 275 -12.42 17.01 -26.21
N ASP A 276 -13.22 17.50 -25.27
CA ASP A 276 -14.01 18.70 -25.46
C ASP A 276 -13.06 19.93 -25.50
N PRO A 277 -13.01 20.70 -26.60
CA PRO A 277 -12.17 21.90 -26.71
C PRO A 277 -12.42 22.95 -25.62
N SER A 278 -13.56 22.88 -24.94
CA SER A 278 -13.87 23.73 -23.78
C SER A 278 -13.28 23.20 -22.46
N ASN A 279 -12.69 21.99 -22.45
CA ASN A 279 -12.03 21.41 -21.29
C ASN A 279 -10.56 21.87 -21.27
N PRO A 280 -10.05 22.46 -20.16
CA PRO A 280 -8.64 22.86 -20.03
C PRO A 280 -7.62 21.72 -20.21
N GLY A 281 -8.04 20.45 -20.07
CA GLY A 281 -7.23 19.25 -20.29
C GLY A 281 -7.38 18.60 -21.66
N TYR A 282 -7.90 19.34 -22.65
CA TYR A 282 -8.15 18.86 -24.02
C TYR A 282 -6.91 18.17 -24.63
N VAL A 283 -7.05 16.88 -24.95
CA VAL A 283 -6.08 16.11 -25.72
C VAL A 283 -6.71 15.74 -27.07
N THR A 284 -5.97 15.91 -28.15
CA THR A 284 -6.46 15.73 -29.53
C THR A 284 -6.64 14.27 -29.97
N ASP A 285 -6.48 13.30 -29.08
CA ASP A 285 -6.67 11.89 -29.39
C ASP A 285 -8.15 11.56 -29.50
N GLY A 286 -8.55 11.14 -30.67
CA GLY A 286 -9.96 10.94 -31.00
C GLY A 286 -10.64 9.96 -30.04
N ASP A 287 -11.85 10.32 -29.62
CA ASP A 287 -12.74 9.54 -28.74
C ASP A 287 -12.81 8.04 -29.05
N GLY A 288 -12.61 7.68 -30.34
CA GLY A 288 -12.68 6.31 -30.81
C GLY A 288 -11.60 5.38 -30.30
N VAL A 289 -10.37 5.83 -30.08
CA VAL A 289 -9.27 4.98 -29.56
C VAL A 289 -9.48 4.70 -28.09
N SER A 290 -9.83 5.71 -27.32
CA SER A 290 -10.10 5.59 -25.88
C SER A 290 -11.30 4.69 -25.59
N LEU A 291 -12.41 4.83 -26.34
CA LEU A 291 -13.58 3.97 -26.26
C LEU A 291 -13.27 2.52 -26.65
N TYR A 292 -12.54 2.32 -27.76
CA TYR A 292 -12.13 0.99 -28.20
C TYR A 292 -11.24 0.31 -27.17
N LEU A 293 -10.23 1.00 -26.64
CA LEU A 293 -9.35 0.45 -25.62
C LEU A 293 -10.16 0.03 -24.39
N GLU A 294 -11.07 0.87 -23.91
CA GLU A 294 -11.88 0.56 -22.74
C GLU A 294 -12.76 -0.69 -22.97
N SER A 295 -13.35 -0.85 -24.16
CA SER A 295 -14.13 -2.04 -24.51
C SER A 295 -13.30 -3.34 -24.46
N VAL A 296 -12.05 -3.27 -24.92
CA VAL A 296 -11.08 -4.38 -24.82
C VAL A 296 -10.76 -4.70 -23.36
N LEU A 297 -10.46 -3.67 -22.56
CA LEU A 297 -10.13 -3.84 -21.15
C LEU A 297 -11.32 -4.35 -20.34
N LYS A 298 -12.55 -3.90 -20.68
CA LYS A 298 -13.76 -4.47 -20.07
C LYS A 298 -13.84 -5.98 -20.29
N THR A 299 -13.64 -6.43 -21.52
CA THR A 299 -13.65 -7.88 -21.82
C THR A 299 -12.62 -8.65 -21.00
N GLN A 300 -11.42 -8.08 -20.80
CA GLN A 300 -10.40 -8.67 -19.96
C GLN A 300 -10.79 -8.69 -18.48
N ASN A 301 -11.37 -7.59 -17.96
CA ASN A 301 -11.82 -7.51 -16.58
C ASN A 301 -13.00 -8.44 -16.30
N ASP A 302 -13.95 -8.60 -17.25
CA ASP A 302 -15.01 -9.61 -17.18
C ASP A 302 -14.42 -11.02 -16.95
N ALA A 303 -13.41 -11.40 -17.73
CA ALA A 303 -12.74 -12.68 -17.63
C ALA A 303 -11.94 -12.82 -16.31
N ALA A 304 -11.27 -11.75 -15.88
CA ALA A 304 -10.52 -11.76 -14.63
C ALA A 304 -11.44 -11.90 -13.41
N VAL A 305 -12.53 -11.17 -13.36
CA VAL A 305 -13.53 -11.27 -12.29
C VAL A 305 -14.08 -12.69 -12.22
N ALA A 306 -14.48 -13.27 -13.36
CA ALA A 306 -14.94 -14.65 -13.41
C ALA A 306 -13.88 -15.65 -12.90
N ALA A 307 -12.59 -15.44 -13.25
CA ALA A 307 -11.50 -16.28 -12.76
C ALA A 307 -11.27 -16.14 -11.25
N MET A 308 -11.39 -14.92 -10.69
CA MET A 308 -11.30 -14.68 -9.24
C MET A 308 -12.41 -15.39 -8.48
N GLU A 309 -13.65 -15.28 -8.96
CA GLU A 309 -14.82 -15.97 -8.38
C GLU A 309 -14.68 -17.48 -8.47
N ALA A 310 -14.27 -18.01 -9.62
CA ALA A 310 -14.00 -19.43 -9.82
C ALA A 310 -12.87 -19.96 -8.90
N SER A 311 -11.91 -19.11 -8.55
CA SER A 311 -10.84 -19.40 -7.59
C SER A 311 -11.32 -19.37 -6.12
N GLY A 312 -12.61 -19.07 -5.89
CA GLY A 312 -13.23 -19.08 -4.56
C GLY A 312 -13.20 -17.74 -3.85
N ASN A 313 -12.80 -16.64 -4.49
CA ASN A 313 -12.92 -15.31 -3.89
C ASN A 313 -14.41 -14.93 -3.77
N LYS A 314 -14.85 -14.58 -2.55
CA LYS A 314 -16.23 -14.16 -2.23
C LYS A 314 -16.36 -12.64 -2.02
N ASN A 315 -15.26 -11.90 -2.16
CA ASN A 315 -15.18 -10.47 -1.91
C ASN A 315 -14.80 -9.71 -3.18
N VAL A 316 -15.44 -10.06 -4.28
CA VAL A 316 -15.32 -9.37 -5.56
C VAL A 316 -16.53 -8.47 -5.73
N ASP A 317 -16.27 -7.21 -6.00
CA ASP A 317 -17.27 -6.22 -6.35
C ASP A 317 -16.84 -5.61 -7.68
N TYR A 318 -17.66 -5.79 -8.70
CA TYR A 318 -17.36 -5.38 -10.07
C TYR A 318 -18.39 -4.34 -10.53
N THR A 319 -17.90 -3.17 -10.86
CA THR A 319 -18.69 -2.05 -11.36
C THR A 319 -18.32 -1.77 -12.82
N VAL A 320 -19.30 -1.86 -13.70
CA VAL A 320 -19.19 -1.43 -15.09
C VAL A 320 -20.10 -0.20 -15.26
N HIS A 321 -19.55 0.86 -15.83
CA HIS A 321 -20.29 2.08 -16.16
C HIS A 321 -20.10 2.45 -17.63
N LYS A 322 -20.88 3.39 -18.15
CA LYS A 322 -20.59 4.00 -19.45
C LYS A 322 -19.31 4.81 -19.33
N GLY A 323 -18.47 4.77 -20.37
CA GLY A 323 -17.29 5.60 -20.40
C GLY A 323 -16.13 5.05 -21.21
N SER A 324 -15.16 5.93 -21.39
CA SER A 324 -13.92 5.74 -22.13
C SER A 324 -12.74 5.53 -21.17
N HIS A 325 -11.55 5.31 -21.74
CA HIS A 325 -10.31 5.14 -21.02
C HIS A 325 -9.71 6.49 -20.63
N ASP A 326 -10.22 7.11 -19.55
CA ASP A 326 -9.91 8.50 -19.21
C ASP A 326 -10.00 8.81 -17.70
N TRP A 327 -9.32 9.90 -17.28
CA TRP A 327 -9.31 10.46 -15.92
C TRP A 327 -10.69 10.86 -15.41
N GLU A 328 -11.61 11.23 -16.27
CA GLU A 328 -12.99 11.58 -15.92
C GLU A 328 -13.73 10.42 -15.27
N PHE A 329 -13.30 9.17 -15.53
CA PHE A 329 -13.86 7.96 -14.95
C PHE A 329 -13.00 7.43 -13.80
N TRP A 330 -11.66 7.44 -13.90
CA TRP A 330 -10.79 6.89 -12.86
C TRP A 330 -10.86 7.65 -11.54
N ARG A 331 -11.05 8.98 -11.56
CA ARG A 331 -11.23 9.79 -10.34
C ARG A 331 -12.49 9.41 -9.57
N PRO A 332 -13.69 9.41 -10.16
CA PRO A 332 -14.92 9.00 -9.47
C PRO A 332 -14.87 7.53 -9.04
N ASP A 333 -14.26 6.63 -9.82
CA ASP A 333 -14.10 5.22 -9.45
C ASP A 333 -13.24 5.04 -8.20
N LEU A 334 -12.08 5.69 -8.15
CA LEU A 334 -11.26 5.69 -6.95
C LEU A 334 -12.00 6.29 -5.74
N LYS A 335 -12.73 7.37 -5.96
CA LYS A 335 -13.56 8.00 -4.92
C LYS A 335 -14.67 7.06 -4.44
N ALA A 336 -15.31 6.32 -5.33
CA ALA A 336 -16.32 5.32 -4.99
C ALA A 336 -15.71 4.15 -4.18
N ALA A 337 -14.54 3.64 -4.58
CA ALA A 337 -13.81 2.63 -3.83
C ALA A 337 -13.42 3.12 -2.42
N ILE A 338 -12.98 4.36 -2.28
CA ILE A 338 -12.68 4.98 -0.99
C ILE A 338 -13.93 5.09 -0.12
N ALA A 339 -15.05 5.53 -0.68
CA ALA A 339 -16.34 5.65 0.04
C ALA A 339 -16.86 4.29 0.51
N LYS A 340 -16.67 3.23 -0.27
CA LYS A 340 -16.99 1.86 0.08
C LYS A 340 -16.12 1.32 1.22
N GLY A 341 -14.94 1.89 1.40
CA GLY A 341 -13.97 1.55 2.44
C GLY A 341 -12.88 0.59 1.97
N LEU A 342 -11.66 1.08 1.81
CA LEU A 342 -10.50 0.30 1.36
C LEU A 342 -9.97 -0.67 2.42
N PHE A 343 -10.17 -0.37 3.71
CA PHE A 343 -9.51 -1.09 4.81
C PHE A 343 -10.49 -2.02 5.54
N ARG A 344 -11.22 -2.81 4.74
CA ARG A 344 -12.21 -3.77 5.23
C ARG A 344 -11.55 -4.97 5.92
N PRO A 345 -12.28 -5.70 6.77
CA PRO A 345 -11.78 -6.95 7.35
C PRO A 345 -11.35 -7.95 6.26
N THR A 346 -10.22 -8.58 6.48
CA THR A 346 -9.69 -9.65 5.62
C THR A 346 -8.84 -10.60 6.46
N PRO A 347 -8.77 -11.90 6.12
CA PRO A 347 -7.92 -12.85 6.84
C PRO A 347 -6.47 -12.40 6.83
N ALA A 348 -5.85 -12.31 8.01
CA ALA A 348 -4.44 -11.96 8.11
C ALA A 348 -3.54 -13.11 7.64
N ARG A 349 -3.96 -14.36 7.90
CA ARG A 349 -3.22 -15.57 7.55
C ARG A 349 -4.22 -16.73 7.43
N PRO A 350 -4.72 -17.04 6.21
CA PRO A 350 -5.59 -18.19 6.02
C PRO A 350 -4.84 -19.51 6.27
N ALA A 351 -5.54 -20.49 6.82
CA ALA A 351 -4.97 -21.84 7.06
C ALA A 351 -4.87 -22.67 5.77
N ASN A 352 -5.76 -22.40 4.82
CA ASN A 352 -5.82 -23.11 3.54
C ASN A 352 -5.77 -22.07 2.41
N TRP A 353 -4.83 -22.25 1.49
CA TRP A 353 -4.66 -21.32 0.37
C TRP A 353 -3.91 -22.00 -0.79
N SER A 354 -4.05 -21.47 -1.98
CA SER A 354 -3.23 -21.76 -3.15
C SER A 354 -2.50 -20.50 -3.59
N TYR A 355 -1.32 -20.68 -4.18
CA TYR A 355 -0.49 -19.60 -4.73
C TYR A 355 0.26 -20.10 -5.95
N ARG A 356 0.29 -19.30 -7.02
CA ARG A 356 0.98 -19.59 -8.28
C ARG A 356 2.00 -18.51 -8.57
N THR A 357 3.13 -18.88 -9.16
CA THR A 357 4.20 -17.93 -9.50
C THR A 357 5.16 -18.50 -10.54
N ALA A 358 5.77 -17.61 -11.32
CA ALA A 358 6.96 -17.87 -12.15
C ALA A 358 8.20 -17.16 -11.59
N ALA A 359 8.08 -16.46 -10.47
CA ALA A 359 9.17 -15.71 -9.86
C ALA A 359 10.25 -16.64 -9.28
N SER A 360 11.51 -16.20 -9.36
CA SER A 360 12.65 -16.94 -8.79
C SER A 360 12.66 -16.89 -7.27
N GLU A 361 12.09 -15.85 -6.67
CA GLU A 361 11.92 -15.71 -5.23
C GLU A 361 10.65 -14.93 -4.93
N GLY A 362 10.13 -15.08 -3.72
CA GLY A 362 8.92 -14.38 -3.34
C GLY A 362 8.35 -14.82 -2.00
N GLN A 363 7.15 -14.32 -1.71
CA GLN A 363 6.46 -14.62 -0.47
C GLN A 363 5.00 -15.00 -0.72
N ALA A 364 4.70 -16.29 -0.60
CA ALA A 364 3.34 -16.81 -0.60
C ALA A 364 2.79 -16.82 0.84
N TRP A 365 2.05 -15.79 1.23
CA TRP A 365 1.53 -15.58 2.59
C TRP A 365 2.63 -15.49 3.63
N ASP A 366 2.83 -16.55 4.42
CA ASP A 366 3.87 -16.66 5.43
C ASP A 366 5.01 -17.59 5.00
N ILE A 367 5.01 -18.03 3.75
CA ILE A 367 6.07 -18.86 3.16
C ILE A 367 6.93 -17.96 2.27
N TYR A 368 8.20 -17.81 2.58
CA TYR A 368 9.20 -17.27 1.67
C TYR A 368 9.86 -18.41 0.89
N PHE A 369 10.08 -18.22 -0.39
CA PHE A 369 10.71 -19.19 -1.26
C PHE A 369 11.79 -18.55 -2.14
N ASN A 370 12.79 -19.35 -2.50
CA ASN A 370 13.84 -18.97 -3.43
C ASN A 370 14.24 -20.19 -4.24
N PHE A 371 14.31 -20.03 -5.56
CA PHE A 371 14.81 -21.04 -6.49
C PHE A 371 16.28 -20.86 -6.80
N SER A 372 17.01 -21.95 -7.01
CA SER A 372 18.38 -21.94 -7.52
C SER A 372 18.64 -23.25 -8.28
N PRO A 373 18.63 -23.21 -9.63
CA PRO A 373 18.43 -22.07 -10.53
C PRO A 373 16.99 -21.58 -10.59
N ALA A 374 16.77 -20.46 -11.34
CA ALA A 374 15.43 -19.90 -11.57
C ALA A 374 14.46 -20.94 -12.18
N PRO A 375 13.16 -20.91 -11.85
CA PRO A 375 12.20 -21.89 -12.34
C PRO A 375 11.98 -21.76 -13.86
N THR A 376 11.66 -22.88 -14.50
CA THR A 376 11.35 -23.00 -15.94
C THR A 376 9.89 -23.35 -16.19
N ALA A 377 9.09 -23.45 -15.14
CA ALA A 377 7.66 -23.71 -15.17
C ALA A 377 6.93 -22.92 -14.07
N VAL A 378 5.63 -22.70 -14.23
CA VAL A 378 4.81 -22.13 -13.16
C VAL A 378 4.78 -23.07 -11.97
N THR A 379 5.16 -22.55 -10.82
CA THR A 379 5.12 -23.26 -9.56
C THR A 379 3.81 -23.00 -8.83
N THR A 380 3.19 -24.05 -8.31
CA THR A 380 1.96 -23.98 -7.52
C THR A 380 2.18 -24.47 -6.10
N PHE A 381 1.88 -23.61 -5.14
CA PHE A 381 1.85 -23.93 -3.73
C PHE A 381 0.40 -24.20 -3.31
N LYS A 382 0.17 -25.26 -2.54
CA LYS A 382 -1.11 -25.53 -1.89
C LYS A 382 -0.89 -25.83 -0.42
N ARG A 383 -1.43 -24.99 0.43
CA ARG A 383 -1.39 -25.17 1.88
C ARG A 383 -2.73 -25.67 2.40
N THR A 384 -2.71 -26.65 3.29
CA THR A 384 -3.87 -27.16 4.02
C THR A 384 -3.45 -27.38 5.47
N GLY A 385 -3.85 -26.48 6.36
CA GLY A 385 -3.38 -26.43 7.74
C GLY A 385 -1.86 -26.24 7.82
N ASN A 386 -1.14 -27.23 8.35
CA ASN A 386 0.32 -27.22 8.41
C ASN A 386 0.98 -28.05 7.27
N ARG A 387 0.20 -28.62 6.36
CA ARG A 387 0.72 -29.37 5.21
C ARG A 387 0.89 -28.45 4.00
N LEU A 388 2.09 -28.42 3.45
CA LEU A 388 2.46 -27.70 2.23
C LEU A 388 2.75 -28.71 1.11
N LYS A 389 2.02 -28.60 -0.01
CA LYS A 389 2.33 -29.28 -1.27
C LYS A 389 2.80 -28.22 -2.26
N VAL A 390 3.91 -28.49 -2.93
CA VAL A 390 4.42 -27.62 -4.01
C VAL A 390 4.62 -28.49 -5.26
N THR A 391 4.14 -27.98 -6.38
CA THR A 391 4.28 -28.60 -7.71
C THR A 391 4.90 -27.62 -8.68
N GLY A 392 5.71 -28.12 -9.58
CA GLY A 392 6.53 -27.35 -10.52
C GLY A 392 7.79 -28.14 -10.83
N GLU A 393 8.84 -27.47 -11.28
CA GLU A 393 10.13 -28.04 -11.64
C GLU A 393 11.27 -27.30 -10.95
N GLY A 394 12.40 -27.98 -10.71
CA GLY A 394 13.62 -27.45 -10.11
C GLY A 394 13.73 -27.67 -8.61
N GLU A 395 14.77 -27.09 -8.01
CA GLU A 395 15.05 -27.10 -6.59
C GLU A 395 14.71 -25.73 -5.97
N MET A 396 14.14 -25.75 -4.79
CA MET A 396 13.85 -24.52 -4.06
C MET A 396 14.17 -24.63 -2.57
N THR A 397 14.51 -23.50 -1.99
CA THR A 397 14.59 -23.30 -0.54
C THR A 397 13.33 -22.63 -0.03
N ILE A 398 12.72 -23.21 0.99
CA ILE A 398 11.56 -22.69 1.70
C ILE A 398 11.97 -22.18 3.07
N PHE A 399 11.41 -21.02 3.45
CA PHE A 399 11.37 -20.53 4.82
C PHE A 399 9.90 -20.39 5.24
N ASP A 400 9.49 -21.20 6.21
CA ASP A 400 8.09 -21.19 6.66
C ASP A 400 7.80 -20.02 7.62
N GLY A 401 6.51 -19.81 7.94
CA GLY A 401 6.07 -18.74 8.84
C GLY A 401 6.65 -18.82 10.25
N ASN A 402 7.15 -19.98 10.66
CA ASN A 402 7.88 -20.19 11.92
C ASN A 402 9.40 -19.98 11.76
N GLY A 403 9.85 -19.59 10.55
CA GLY A 403 11.24 -19.31 10.25
C GLY A 403 12.13 -20.56 10.23
N CYS A 404 11.53 -21.72 10.01
CA CYS A 404 12.25 -22.95 9.73
C CYS A 404 12.50 -23.04 8.22
N SER A 405 13.69 -23.48 7.83
CA SER A 405 14.08 -23.58 6.43
C SER A 405 14.39 -25.03 6.02
N PHE A 406 14.17 -25.31 4.76
CA PHE A 406 14.57 -26.57 4.12
C PHE A 406 14.67 -26.34 2.60
N SER A 407 15.50 -27.15 1.93
CA SER A 407 15.52 -27.24 0.46
C SER A 407 14.89 -28.56 0.03
N ALA A 408 14.30 -28.54 -1.16
CA ALA A 408 13.69 -29.73 -1.77
C ALA A 408 13.58 -29.58 -3.29
N ASP A 409 13.70 -30.70 -3.98
CA ASP A 409 13.33 -30.84 -5.38
C ASP A 409 11.79 -30.85 -5.52
N LEU A 410 11.29 -30.28 -6.60
CA LEU A 410 9.87 -30.30 -6.96
C LEU A 410 9.52 -31.53 -7.79
N PRO A 411 8.31 -32.11 -7.61
CA PRO A 411 7.28 -31.75 -6.64
C PRO A 411 7.53 -32.36 -5.25
N PHE A 412 7.09 -31.67 -4.19
CA PHE A 412 7.13 -32.25 -2.85
C PHE A 412 5.84 -32.02 -2.04
N THR A 413 5.72 -32.75 -0.94
CA THR A 413 4.72 -32.49 0.10
C THR A 413 5.38 -32.63 1.47
N ARG A 414 5.22 -31.60 2.32
CA ARG A 414 5.85 -31.56 3.64
C ARG A 414 4.92 -31.00 4.71
N THR A 415 5.03 -31.50 5.94
CA THR A 415 4.43 -30.91 7.13
C THR A 415 5.36 -29.83 7.66
N LEU A 416 4.84 -28.61 7.79
CA LEU A 416 5.59 -27.47 8.31
C LEU A 416 5.70 -27.52 9.83
N SER A 417 6.72 -26.89 10.38
CA SER A 417 6.93 -26.83 11.84
C SER A 417 5.82 -26.03 12.53
N GLU A 418 5.33 -26.54 13.65
CA GLU A 418 4.43 -25.80 14.55
C GLU A 418 5.21 -24.91 15.54
N LYS A 419 6.50 -25.16 15.70
CA LYS A 419 7.34 -24.42 16.65
C LYS A 419 8.28 -23.47 15.91
N PRO A 420 8.43 -22.22 16.39
CA PRO A 420 9.37 -21.28 15.79
C PRO A 420 10.82 -21.78 15.85
N CYS A 421 11.52 -21.69 14.71
CA CYS A 421 12.96 -21.94 14.60
C CYS A 421 13.79 -20.69 14.90
N ARG A 422 13.22 -19.50 14.67
CA ARG A 422 13.87 -18.21 14.92
C ARG A 422 13.61 -17.71 16.35
N SER A 423 14.53 -16.92 16.91
CA SER A 423 14.39 -16.29 18.22
C SER A 423 14.46 -14.78 18.12
N LEU A 424 13.67 -14.08 18.96
CA LEU A 424 13.81 -12.66 19.14
C LEU A 424 15.04 -12.37 20.02
N LYS A 425 15.79 -11.32 19.66
CA LYS A 425 16.86 -10.73 20.48
C LYS A 425 16.33 -9.42 21.05
N LEU A 426 16.21 -9.33 22.38
CA LEU A 426 15.66 -8.19 23.09
C LEU A 426 16.77 -7.41 23.82
N GLN A 427 16.84 -6.10 23.58
CA GLN A 427 17.54 -5.14 24.43
C GLN A 427 16.49 -4.22 25.06
N ALA A 428 16.50 -4.11 26.38
CA ALA A 428 15.62 -3.23 27.13
C ALA A 428 16.44 -2.27 28.01
N LYS A 429 16.10 -0.99 27.99
CA LYS A 429 16.72 0.05 28.81
C LYS A 429 15.60 0.79 29.56
N GLY A 430 15.75 0.91 30.89
CA GLY A 430 14.86 1.69 31.74
C GLY A 430 15.71 2.59 32.62
N GLY A 431 15.71 3.90 32.35
CA GLY A 431 16.46 4.87 33.15
C GLY A 431 15.79 5.12 34.50
N GLY A 432 16.45 4.71 35.62
CA GLY A 432 16.05 5.11 36.97
C GLY A 432 14.63 4.72 37.40
N LEU A 433 14.13 3.53 36.99
CA LEU A 433 12.82 3.05 37.41
C LEU A 433 12.70 2.98 38.92
N ARG A 434 11.61 3.56 39.50
CA ARG A 434 11.32 3.57 40.93
C ARG A 434 9.93 3.02 41.22
N LYS A 435 9.77 2.35 42.37
CA LYS A 435 8.45 1.90 42.85
C LYS A 435 7.47 3.07 42.94
N GLY A 436 6.25 2.90 42.44
CA GLY A 436 5.17 3.88 42.49
C GLY A 436 5.34 5.11 41.60
N ARG A 437 6.47 5.29 40.92
CA ARG A 437 6.70 6.42 39.96
C ARG A 437 6.62 5.98 38.51
N THR A 438 6.06 6.83 37.68
CA THR A 438 6.05 6.61 36.25
C THR A 438 7.45 6.76 35.67
N GLY A 439 7.93 5.74 34.96
CA GLY A 439 9.20 5.73 34.25
C GLY A 439 9.03 5.27 32.82
N THR A 440 10.07 5.44 32.02
CA THR A 440 10.08 5.08 30.60
C THR A 440 11.01 3.88 30.36
N ILE A 441 10.52 2.89 29.62
CA ILE A 441 11.31 1.78 29.10
C ILE A 441 11.42 1.92 27.60
N THR A 442 12.64 1.89 27.06
CA THR A 442 12.90 1.78 25.63
C THR A 442 13.38 0.37 25.32
N VAL A 443 12.81 -0.26 24.30
CA VAL A 443 13.21 -1.58 23.83
C VAL A 443 13.70 -1.50 22.40
N THR A 444 14.63 -2.41 22.06
CA THR A 444 15.03 -2.70 20.68
C THR A 444 14.95 -4.20 20.48
N VAL A 445 14.19 -4.61 19.46
CA VAL A 445 13.99 -6.02 19.12
C VAL A 445 14.58 -6.29 17.75
N LYS A 446 15.42 -7.32 17.67
CA LYS A 446 15.99 -7.84 16.43
C LYS A 446 15.66 -9.32 16.29
N GLY A 447 15.66 -9.82 15.07
CA GLY A 447 15.46 -11.23 14.75
C GLY A 447 16.14 -11.56 13.42
N MET A 448 16.34 -12.83 13.16
CA MET A 448 16.85 -13.29 11.88
C MET A 448 15.72 -13.25 10.83
N ASN A 449 15.96 -12.62 9.70
CA ASN A 449 15.04 -12.64 8.56
C ASN A 449 15.16 -13.97 7.78
N TYR A 450 14.47 -14.07 6.65
CA TYR A 450 14.47 -15.25 5.79
C TYR A 450 15.83 -15.49 5.12
N THR A 451 16.65 -14.46 4.92
CA THR A 451 17.99 -14.58 4.34
C THR A 451 19.08 -14.87 5.39
N GLY A 452 18.71 -15.17 6.64
CA GLY A 452 19.68 -15.44 7.72
C GLY A 452 20.26 -14.18 8.37
N VAL A 453 19.91 -13.00 7.92
CA VAL A 453 20.45 -11.72 8.42
C VAL A 453 19.65 -11.25 9.64
N THR A 454 20.35 -10.81 10.69
CA THR A 454 19.71 -10.22 11.87
C THR A 454 19.32 -8.76 11.56
N LYS A 455 18.01 -8.52 11.43
CA LYS A 455 17.41 -7.19 11.19
C LYS A 455 16.51 -6.74 12.34
N PRO A 456 16.16 -5.45 12.45
CA PRO A 456 15.06 -5.00 13.32
C PRO A 456 13.77 -5.76 13.02
N VAL A 457 12.95 -6.02 14.04
CA VAL A 457 11.65 -6.69 13.86
C VAL A 457 10.55 -5.73 14.28
N ASP A 458 9.69 -5.38 13.34
CA ASP A 458 8.49 -4.56 13.57
C ASP A 458 7.34 -5.37 14.16
N ALA A 459 6.27 -4.69 14.53
CA ALA A 459 5.02 -5.30 15.02
C ALA A 459 5.21 -6.36 16.12
N VAL A 460 6.31 -6.30 16.89
CA VAL A 460 6.53 -7.15 18.05
C VAL A 460 5.74 -6.59 19.22
N LYS A 461 4.89 -7.41 19.83
CA LYS A 461 4.22 -7.05 21.11
C LYS A 461 5.24 -6.99 22.22
N VAL A 462 5.27 -5.88 22.95
CA VAL A 462 6.14 -5.61 24.10
C VAL A 462 5.27 -5.41 25.31
N GLU A 463 5.54 -6.10 26.42
CA GLU A 463 4.80 -6.00 27.68
C GLU A 463 5.74 -5.81 28.87
N ALA A 464 5.42 -4.89 29.75
CA ALA A 464 6.13 -4.67 31.01
C ALA A 464 5.25 -3.94 32.04
N GLY A 465 5.13 -4.47 33.26
CA GLY A 465 4.45 -3.80 34.39
C GLY A 465 2.99 -3.41 34.13
N GLY A 466 2.26 -4.17 33.30
CA GLY A 466 0.88 -3.90 32.90
C GLY A 466 0.75 -2.94 31.72
N ALA A 467 1.84 -2.37 31.22
CA ALA A 467 1.86 -1.58 29.99
C ALA A 467 2.20 -2.45 28.79
N SER A 468 1.67 -2.08 27.62
CA SER A 468 1.99 -2.72 26.34
C SER A 468 2.31 -1.70 25.26
N ALA A 469 3.11 -2.09 24.29
CA ALA A 469 3.43 -1.35 23.07
C ALA A 469 3.74 -2.32 21.94
N ILE A 470 3.85 -1.80 20.71
CA ILE A 470 4.25 -2.56 19.53
C ILE A 470 5.48 -1.88 18.94
N THR A 471 6.49 -2.67 18.53
CA THR A 471 7.67 -2.10 17.87
C THR A 471 7.33 -1.47 16.53
N ALA A 472 7.98 -0.37 16.21
CA ALA A 472 7.97 0.23 14.89
C ALA A 472 8.85 -0.57 13.91
N TYR A 473 8.86 -0.20 12.62
CA TYR A 473 9.65 -0.84 11.57
C TYR A 473 11.15 -0.96 11.93
N ASN A 474 11.68 0.03 12.65
CA ASN A 474 13.07 0.01 13.14
C ASN A 474 13.29 -0.91 14.36
N GLY A 475 12.32 -1.74 14.73
CA GLY A 475 12.37 -2.65 15.86
C GLY A 475 12.32 -1.99 17.24
N LYS A 476 12.00 -0.70 17.33
CA LYS A 476 11.99 0.03 18.61
C LYS A 476 10.56 0.26 19.11
N ALA A 477 10.41 0.22 20.43
CA ALA A 477 9.19 0.65 21.12
C ALA A 477 9.54 1.36 22.45
N THR A 478 8.62 2.20 22.92
CA THR A 478 8.73 2.91 24.19
C THR A 478 7.47 2.67 25.01
N LEU A 479 7.63 2.29 26.29
CA LEU A 479 6.55 2.07 27.23
C LEU A 479 6.67 3.01 28.42
N LYS A 480 5.56 3.60 28.86
CA LYS A 480 5.45 4.26 30.16
C LYS A 480 4.95 3.25 31.18
N VAL A 481 5.71 2.99 32.21
CA VAL A 481 5.39 2.00 33.25
C VAL A 481 5.40 2.64 34.65
N LYS A 482 4.53 2.16 35.54
CA LYS A 482 4.50 2.53 36.95
C LYS A 482 4.69 1.26 37.80
N PRO A 483 5.95 0.85 38.10
CA PRO A 483 6.21 -0.39 38.82
C PRO A 483 5.56 -0.38 40.19
N LYS A 484 4.82 -1.44 40.55
CA LYS A 484 4.15 -1.58 41.85
C LYS A 484 5.10 -2.02 42.95
N GLN A 485 6.23 -2.63 42.60
CA GLN A 485 7.21 -3.19 43.56
C GLN A 485 8.63 -2.81 43.14
N SER A 486 9.55 -2.72 44.12
CA SER A 486 10.99 -2.65 43.88
C SER A 486 11.54 -4.04 43.51
N GLY A 487 12.74 -4.10 42.92
CA GLY A 487 13.38 -5.36 42.52
C GLY A 487 13.48 -5.50 41.01
N LYS A 488 13.05 -6.63 40.45
CA LYS A 488 13.16 -6.93 39.00
C LYS A 488 11.83 -6.78 38.27
N LEU A 489 11.77 -5.90 37.29
CA LEU A 489 10.66 -5.79 36.34
C LEU A 489 11.00 -6.59 35.07
N THR A 490 10.15 -7.53 34.72
CA THR A 490 10.31 -8.30 33.47
C THR A 490 9.68 -7.57 32.29
N VAL A 491 10.46 -7.38 31.23
CA VAL A 491 10.00 -6.97 29.90
C VAL A 491 9.89 -8.23 29.05
N LYS A 492 8.74 -8.46 28.44
CA LYS A 492 8.48 -9.61 27.55
C LYS A 492 8.22 -9.13 26.13
N VAL A 493 8.68 -9.88 25.15
CA VAL A 493 8.41 -9.64 23.73
C VAL A 493 7.96 -10.91 23.05
N ALA A 494 6.94 -10.79 22.19
CA ALA A 494 6.39 -11.90 21.42
C ALA A 494 5.94 -11.42 20.03
N LYS A 495 6.15 -12.27 19.04
CA LYS A 495 5.63 -12.15 17.68
C LYS A 495 5.50 -13.55 17.10
N ASP A 496 4.45 -13.77 16.32
CA ASP A 496 4.26 -15.05 15.60
C ASP A 496 5.47 -15.32 14.70
N GLY A 497 5.85 -16.60 14.58
CA GLY A 497 7.03 -17.00 13.83
C GLY A 497 8.38 -16.85 14.56
N PHE A 498 8.36 -16.42 15.83
CA PHE A 498 9.56 -16.29 16.65
C PHE A 498 9.38 -16.88 18.05
N ARG A 499 10.44 -17.49 18.58
CA ARG A 499 10.51 -17.79 20.01
C ARG A 499 10.52 -16.48 20.81
N PRO A 500 9.66 -16.32 21.82
CA PRO A 500 9.60 -15.10 22.62
C PRO A 500 10.90 -14.87 23.38
N ALA A 501 11.15 -13.61 23.76
CA ALA A 501 12.29 -13.23 24.58
C ALA A 501 11.87 -12.38 25.77
N SER A 502 12.69 -12.35 26.82
CA SER A 502 12.48 -11.52 27.98
C SER A 502 13.79 -10.93 28.51
N ALA A 503 13.68 -9.76 29.16
CA ALA A 503 14.76 -9.09 29.85
C ALA A 503 14.29 -8.58 31.21
N LYS A 504 15.20 -8.43 32.17
CA LYS A 504 14.89 -7.93 33.52
C LYS A 504 15.53 -6.56 33.73
N LEU A 505 14.77 -5.58 34.21
CA LEU A 505 15.20 -4.24 34.58
C LEU A 505 15.13 -4.03 36.10
N ASN A 506 16.08 -3.29 36.66
CA ASN A 506 16.08 -2.97 38.09
C ASN A 506 15.10 -1.84 38.38
N VAL A 507 14.27 -2.02 39.41
CA VAL A 507 13.37 -1.02 40.00
C VAL A 507 13.88 -0.69 41.40
N ARG A 508 14.25 0.58 41.62
CA ARG A 508 14.70 1.08 42.94
C ARG A 508 13.49 1.30 43.85
N LYS A 509 13.77 1.33 45.15
CA LYS A 509 12.78 1.74 46.15
C LYS A 509 12.28 3.15 45.93
#